data_7bf1802b9a175ab4e72a6a914e14baf6
#
_entry.id   7bf1802b9a175ab4e72a6a914e14baf6
#
_cell.length_a   1.000
_cell.length_b   1.000
_cell.length_c   1.000
_cell.angle_alpha   90.00
_cell.angle_beta   90.00
_cell.angle_gamma   90.00
#
_symmetry.space_group_name_H-M   'P 1'
#
loop_
_entity.id
_entity.type
_entity.pdbx_description
1 polymer ?
#
loop_
_entity_poly.entity_id
_entity_poly.type
_entity_poly.pdbx_seq_one_letter_code
_entity_poly.pdbx_strand_id
1 'polypeptide(L)'
;IEVWECEEGILTTGLQAAAQALPFLPWRGGVGTSLPEVNPDLKVFQDPICGETLIAVPPLKPDVTLLHAATSDAYGNVQHLGGPGWLDLFLYRAADRTIVQVERVIPNEEVRANPWATTIGGADAIVRAPYGAHPFYSRGFYVQDNDHLRLYTEAATAAAQDGRPEQLHAYLTQYCR
;
A
#
# COMPACT_ATOMS: atom_id res chain seq x y z
N ILE A 1 -13.11 13.90 4.15
CA ILE A 1 -11.80 13.32 3.76
C ILE A 1 -10.96 14.47 3.21
N GLU A 2 -9.78 14.65 3.76
CA GLU A 2 -8.77 15.55 3.24
C GLU A 2 -8.02 14.85 2.10
N VAL A 3 -7.78 15.57 1.00
CA VAL A 3 -7.07 15.03 -0.18
C VAL A 3 -5.72 15.73 -0.30
N TRP A 4 -4.66 14.96 -0.36
CA TRP A 4 -3.30 15.42 -0.59
C TRP A 4 -2.89 15.06 -2.02
N GLU A 5 -2.91 16.06 -2.92
CA GLU A 5 -2.62 15.84 -4.34
C GLU A 5 -1.14 15.55 -4.56
N CYS A 6 -0.86 14.42 -5.21
CA CYS A 6 0.50 14.04 -5.59
C CYS A 6 0.50 13.09 -6.81
N GLU A 7 1.68 12.87 -7.38
CA GLU A 7 1.93 11.82 -8.36
C GLU A 7 2.70 10.66 -7.69
N GLU A 8 2.81 9.53 -8.37
CA GLU A 8 3.39 8.29 -7.85
C GLU A 8 4.81 8.44 -7.28
N GLY A 9 5.69 9.18 -7.98
CA GLY A 9 7.07 9.40 -7.53
C GLY A 9 7.15 10.28 -6.30
N ILE A 10 6.26 11.25 -6.15
CA ILE A 10 6.14 12.07 -4.93
C ILE A 10 5.68 11.21 -3.76
N LEU A 11 4.67 10.34 -3.97
CA LEU A 11 4.20 9.42 -2.95
C LEU A 11 5.34 8.52 -2.42
N THR A 12 6.05 7.86 -3.32
CA THR A 12 7.17 6.97 -2.94
C THR A 12 8.33 7.73 -2.31
N THR A 13 8.64 8.92 -2.81
CA THR A 13 9.69 9.80 -2.25
C THR A 13 9.34 10.24 -0.83
N GLY A 14 8.08 10.60 -0.57
CA GLY A 14 7.61 10.96 0.77
C GLY A 14 7.68 9.79 1.76
N LEU A 15 7.29 8.58 1.34
CA LEU A 15 7.45 7.37 2.14
C LEU A 15 8.93 7.05 2.41
N GLN A 16 9.82 7.24 1.43
CA GLN A 16 11.27 7.07 1.62
C GLN A 16 11.85 8.11 2.59
N ALA A 17 11.41 9.36 2.52
CA ALA A 17 11.82 10.39 3.48
C ALA A 17 11.44 9.99 4.91
N ALA A 18 10.22 9.50 5.11
CA ALA A 18 9.76 9.00 6.40
C ALA A 18 10.59 7.80 6.89
N ALA A 19 10.82 6.81 6.02
CA ALA A 19 11.60 5.62 6.34
C ALA A 19 13.06 5.92 6.74
N GLN A 20 13.61 7.03 6.27
CA GLN A 20 14.96 7.48 6.57
C GLN A 20 15.03 8.55 7.67
N ALA A 21 13.89 8.91 8.24
CA ALA A 21 13.75 10.01 9.21
C ALA A 21 14.33 11.35 8.69
N LEU A 22 14.20 11.60 7.38
CA LEU A 22 14.63 12.84 6.75
C LEU A 22 13.51 13.88 6.73
N PRO A 23 13.82 15.18 6.85
CA PRO A 23 12.82 16.24 6.82
C PRO A 23 12.18 16.41 5.43
N PHE A 24 12.85 15.99 4.38
CA PHE A 24 12.36 15.90 3.00
C PHE A 24 13.33 15.09 2.14
N LEU A 25 12.87 14.69 0.97
CA LEU A 25 13.75 14.23 -0.13
C LEU A 25 13.51 15.06 -1.39
N PRO A 26 14.55 15.36 -2.18
CA PRO A 26 14.41 16.07 -3.43
C PRO A 26 13.81 15.18 -4.53
N TRP A 27 12.94 15.74 -5.35
CA TRP A 27 12.34 15.08 -6.47
C TRP A 27 12.26 15.99 -7.70
N ARG A 28 12.51 15.42 -8.89
CA ARG A 28 12.49 16.18 -10.14
C ARG A 28 11.12 16.18 -10.82
N GLY A 29 10.35 15.10 -10.64
CA GLY A 29 9.02 14.98 -11.20
C GLY A 29 8.06 16.04 -10.67
N GLY A 30 7.21 16.56 -11.53
CA GLY A 30 6.26 17.62 -11.16
C GLY A 30 6.81 19.06 -11.24
N VAL A 31 8.12 19.26 -11.43
CA VAL A 31 8.69 20.60 -11.69
C VAL A 31 8.11 21.18 -12.99
N GLY A 32 7.60 22.42 -12.94
CA GLY A 32 6.96 23.08 -14.09
C GLY A 32 5.51 22.66 -14.35
N THR A 33 4.92 21.85 -13.47
CA THR A 33 3.48 21.54 -13.48
C THR A 33 2.75 22.36 -12.44
N SER A 34 1.40 22.30 -12.45
CA SER A 34 0.56 22.95 -11.42
C SER A 34 0.58 22.25 -10.06
N LEU A 35 1.26 21.10 -9.94
CA LEU A 35 1.22 20.27 -8.73
C LEU A 35 1.69 21.02 -7.46
N PRO A 36 2.81 21.78 -7.45
CA PRO A 36 3.18 22.59 -6.30
C PRO A 36 2.22 23.77 -5.99
N GLU A 37 1.37 24.14 -6.97
CA GLU A 37 0.37 25.20 -6.76
C GLU A 37 -0.87 24.66 -6.04
N VAL A 38 -1.26 23.40 -6.36
CA VAL A 38 -2.43 22.75 -5.74
C VAL A 38 -2.07 22.04 -4.43
N ASN A 39 -0.80 21.68 -4.23
CA ASN A 39 -0.31 21.08 -3.00
C ASN A 39 0.77 21.96 -2.35
N PRO A 40 0.39 22.79 -1.35
CA PRO A 40 1.30 23.75 -0.72
C PRO A 40 2.42 23.11 0.11
N ASP A 41 2.37 21.81 0.41
CA ASP A 41 3.43 21.11 1.13
C ASP A 41 4.63 20.83 0.23
N LEU A 42 4.41 20.79 -1.09
CA LEU A 42 5.46 20.61 -2.09
C LEU A 42 6.18 21.92 -2.36
N LYS A 43 7.44 22.06 -1.93
CA LYS A 43 8.21 23.29 -2.09
C LYS A 43 9.20 23.19 -3.23
N VAL A 44 9.07 24.08 -4.21
CA VAL A 44 10.06 24.21 -5.28
C VAL A 44 11.28 24.95 -4.72
N PHE A 45 12.48 24.45 -5.02
CA PHE A 45 13.75 25.03 -4.57
C PHE A 45 14.87 24.79 -5.58
N GLN A 46 15.95 25.57 -5.44
CA GLN A 46 17.20 25.35 -6.17
C GLN A 46 18.12 24.47 -5.33
N ASP A 47 18.59 23.33 -5.87
CA ASP A 47 19.52 22.50 -5.14
C ASP A 47 20.86 23.22 -4.94
N PRO A 48 21.49 23.10 -3.76
CA PRO A 48 22.69 23.87 -3.41
C PRO A 48 23.98 23.35 -4.08
N ILE A 49 23.94 22.23 -4.79
CA ILE A 49 25.13 21.59 -5.37
C ILE A 49 25.34 22.04 -6.82
N CYS A 50 24.30 21.91 -7.65
CA CYS A 50 24.36 22.23 -9.07
C CYS A 50 23.34 23.29 -9.52
N GLY A 51 22.50 23.78 -8.61
CA GLY A 51 21.50 24.83 -8.88
C GLY A 51 20.28 24.33 -9.69
N GLU A 52 20.04 23.04 -9.70
CA GLU A 52 18.88 22.48 -10.41
C GLU A 52 17.58 22.78 -9.66
N THR A 53 16.51 23.03 -10.42
CA THR A 53 15.17 23.22 -9.83
C THR A 53 14.57 21.87 -9.47
N LEU A 54 14.23 21.69 -8.19
CA LEU A 54 13.66 20.45 -7.64
C LEU A 54 12.45 20.75 -6.74
N ILE A 55 11.71 19.73 -6.39
CA ILE A 55 10.64 19.77 -5.38
C ILE A 55 11.16 19.09 -4.12
N ALA A 56 11.06 19.77 -2.98
CA ALA A 56 11.24 19.17 -1.67
C ALA A 56 9.95 18.44 -1.28
N VAL A 57 10.00 17.12 -1.21
CA VAL A 57 8.87 16.27 -0.83
C VAL A 57 8.95 15.97 0.66
N PRO A 58 7.95 16.38 1.46
CA PRO A 58 7.94 16.12 2.91
C PRO A 58 7.79 14.62 3.21
N PRO A 59 8.15 14.17 4.43
CA PRO A 59 7.95 12.78 4.81
C PRO A 59 6.47 12.45 4.94
N LEU A 60 6.04 11.37 4.28
CA LEU A 60 4.73 10.76 4.44
C LEU A 60 4.87 9.59 5.41
N LYS A 61 4.47 9.79 6.65
CA LYS A 61 4.62 8.80 7.72
C LYS A 61 3.26 8.24 8.15
N PRO A 62 2.88 7.03 7.72
CA PRO A 62 1.69 6.36 8.23
C PRO A 62 1.87 5.94 9.70
N ASP A 63 0.82 6.05 10.52
CA ASP A 63 0.81 5.47 11.87
C ASP A 63 0.78 3.94 11.79
N VAL A 64 -0.02 3.40 10.88
CA VAL A 64 -0.18 1.95 10.68
C VAL A 64 -0.22 1.64 9.20
N THR A 65 0.52 0.61 8.78
CA THR A 65 0.35 0.01 7.46
C THR A 65 -0.30 -1.37 7.56
N LEU A 66 -1.22 -1.64 6.63
CA LEU A 66 -1.90 -2.93 6.47
C LEU A 66 -1.44 -3.55 5.16
N LEU A 67 -0.85 -4.73 5.22
CA LEU A 67 -0.32 -5.43 4.05
C LEU A 67 -0.91 -6.84 3.93
N HIS A 68 -0.91 -7.38 2.72
CA HIS A 68 -1.25 -8.77 2.45
C HIS A 68 -0.05 -9.51 1.87
N ALA A 69 0.23 -10.71 2.39
CA ALA A 69 1.33 -11.52 1.92
C ALA A 69 0.97 -13.03 1.89
N ALA A 70 1.85 -13.81 1.32
CA ALA A 70 1.66 -15.25 1.17
C ALA A 70 1.73 -16.00 2.52
N THR A 71 2.86 -15.83 3.21
CA THR A 71 3.15 -16.55 4.45
C THR A 71 3.91 -15.70 5.45
N SER A 72 3.81 -16.05 6.72
CA SER A 72 4.67 -15.53 7.78
C SER A 72 4.89 -16.61 8.84
N ASP A 73 5.97 -16.46 9.61
CA ASP A 73 6.10 -17.19 10.87
C ASP A 73 5.48 -16.43 12.04
N ALA A 74 5.54 -17.01 13.23
CA ALA A 74 5.02 -16.38 14.46
C ALA A 74 5.85 -15.18 14.94
N TYR A 75 7.01 -14.94 14.36
CA TYR A 75 7.92 -13.83 14.71
C TYR A 75 7.76 -12.62 13.78
N GLY A 76 6.82 -12.68 12.83
CA GLY A 76 6.59 -11.59 11.88
C GLY A 76 7.56 -11.56 10.70
N ASN A 77 8.26 -12.66 10.41
CA ASN A 77 9.06 -12.77 9.21
C ASN A 77 8.14 -13.15 8.04
N VAL A 78 7.88 -12.20 7.15
CA VAL A 78 6.89 -12.31 6.08
C VAL A 78 7.55 -12.66 4.77
N GLN A 79 6.97 -13.61 4.04
CA GLN A 79 7.44 -14.02 2.72
C GLN A 79 6.35 -13.79 1.67
N HIS A 80 6.76 -13.21 0.54
CA HIS A 80 5.94 -13.03 -0.65
C HIS A 80 6.33 -14.04 -1.73
N LEU A 81 5.35 -14.66 -2.36
CA LEU A 81 5.59 -15.52 -3.54
C LEU A 81 5.74 -14.62 -4.78
N GLY A 82 6.96 -14.54 -5.32
CA GLY A 82 7.27 -13.76 -6.50
C GLY A 82 7.41 -12.25 -6.27
N GLY A 83 7.63 -11.84 -5.04
CA GLY A 83 7.90 -10.47 -4.62
C GLY A 83 6.71 -9.73 -4.03
N PRO A 84 6.97 -8.69 -3.24
CA PRO A 84 5.96 -7.82 -2.64
C PRO A 84 5.28 -6.94 -3.69
N GLY A 85 4.17 -6.33 -3.32
CA GLY A 85 3.61 -5.21 -4.06
C GLY A 85 4.62 -4.04 -4.14
N TRP A 86 4.51 -3.21 -5.15
CA TRP A 86 5.52 -2.16 -5.39
C TRP A 86 5.60 -1.12 -4.25
N LEU A 87 4.50 -0.87 -3.53
CA LEU A 87 4.47 0.01 -2.35
C LEU A 87 4.77 -0.68 -1.04
N ASP A 88 4.65 -2.00 -0.94
CA ASP A 88 4.67 -2.72 0.33
C ASP A 88 5.92 -2.43 1.17
N LEU A 89 7.10 -2.40 0.55
CA LEU A 89 8.35 -2.15 1.25
C LEU A 89 8.52 -0.68 1.65
N PHE A 90 7.97 0.26 0.88
CA PHE A 90 7.96 1.67 1.25
C PHE A 90 7.05 1.90 2.45
N LEU A 91 5.85 1.37 2.42
CA LEU A 91 4.87 1.46 3.51
C LEU A 91 5.41 0.79 4.79
N TYR A 92 5.93 -0.43 4.69
CA TYR A 92 6.53 -1.14 5.82
C TYR A 92 7.62 -0.33 6.52
N ARG A 93 8.49 0.33 5.74
CA ARG A 93 9.62 1.09 6.30
C ARG A 93 9.22 2.48 6.82
N ALA A 94 8.15 3.05 6.29
CA ALA A 94 7.70 4.39 6.65
C ALA A 94 6.79 4.40 7.88
N ALA A 95 6.00 3.35 8.08
CA ALA A 95 4.98 3.27 9.13
C ALA A 95 5.58 3.05 10.52
N ASP A 96 4.88 3.55 11.55
CA ASP A 96 5.22 3.26 12.95
C ASP A 96 4.89 1.82 13.33
N ARG A 97 3.85 1.23 12.73
CA ARG A 97 3.41 -0.15 12.96
C ARG A 97 3.00 -0.83 11.67
N THR A 98 3.33 -2.12 11.58
CA THR A 98 3.00 -2.96 10.43
C THR A 98 2.14 -4.15 10.86
N ILE A 99 0.94 -4.24 10.29
CA ILE A 99 0.04 -5.38 10.43
C ILE A 99 0.00 -6.09 9.09
N VAL A 100 0.32 -7.39 9.07
CA VAL A 100 0.30 -8.19 7.84
C VAL A 100 -0.70 -9.32 7.96
N GLN A 101 -1.67 -9.34 7.05
CA GLN A 101 -2.50 -10.53 6.86
C GLN A 101 -1.82 -11.49 5.92
N VAL A 102 -1.90 -12.78 6.22
CA VAL A 102 -1.26 -13.83 5.43
C VAL A 102 -2.21 -14.99 5.17
N GLU A 103 -2.03 -15.66 4.04
CA GLU A 103 -2.77 -16.88 3.72
C GLU A 103 -2.44 -18.01 4.69
N ARG A 104 -1.16 -18.13 5.06
CA ARG A 104 -0.71 -19.16 5.99
C ARG A 104 0.34 -18.66 6.96
N VAL A 105 0.22 -19.08 8.21
CA VAL A 105 1.31 -19.03 9.17
C VAL A 105 2.08 -20.35 9.10
N ILE A 106 3.40 -20.27 8.93
CA ILE A 106 4.31 -21.42 8.74
C ILE A 106 5.36 -21.46 9.87
N PRO A 107 5.97 -22.64 10.13
CA PRO A 107 7.09 -22.75 11.06
C PRO A 107 8.28 -21.88 10.65
N ASN A 108 9.02 -21.37 11.64
CA ASN A 108 10.23 -20.55 11.38
C ASN A 108 11.29 -21.30 10.59
N GLU A 109 11.38 -22.63 10.74
CA GLU A 109 12.29 -23.47 9.99
C GLU A 109 12.03 -23.41 8.47
N GLU A 110 10.77 -23.32 8.06
CA GLU A 110 10.40 -23.15 6.64
C GLU A 110 10.83 -21.77 6.11
N VAL A 111 10.66 -20.70 6.92
CA VAL A 111 11.15 -19.36 6.57
C VAL A 111 12.68 -19.37 6.43
N ARG A 112 13.39 -19.98 7.36
CA ARG A 112 14.86 -20.07 7.36
C ARG A 112 15.39 -20.95 6.23
N ALA A 113 14.64 -21.90 5.74
CA ALA A 113 15.02 -22.72 4.58
C ALA A 113 15.06 -21.90 3.27
N ASN A 114 14.28 -20.82 3.19
CA ASN A 114 14.27 -19.90 2.05
C ASN A 114 14.32 -18.43 2.49
N PRO A 115 15.44 -17.97 3.06
CA PRO A 115 15.53 -16.62 3.64
C PRO A 115 15.39 -15.50 2.62
N TRP A 116 15.71 -15.77 1.35
CA TRP A 116 15.62 -14.79 0.26
C TRP A 116 14.19 -14.40 -0.10
N ALA A 117 13.20 -15.22 0.25
CA ALA A 117 11.79 -14.89 0.09
C ALA A 117 11.26 -13.96 1.20
N THR A 118 12.03 -13.75 2.28
CA THR A 118 11.64 -12.87 3.38
C THR A 118 11.84 -11.42 2.97
N THR A 119 10.75 -10.70 2.90
CA THR A 119 10.67 -9.30 2.43
C THR A 119 10.44 -8.32 3.56
N ILE A 120 9.77 -8.75 4.62
CA ILE A 120 9.51 -7.99 5.84
C ILE A 120 10.01 -8.82 7.02
N GLY A 121 10.81 -8.21 7.90
CA GLY A 121 11.31 -8.84 9.12
C GLY A 121 10.75 -8.15 10.35
N GLY A 122 10.01 -8.90 11.18
CA GLY A 122 9.49 -8.37 12.45
C GLY A 122 8.26 -7.48 12.29
N ALA A 123 7.27 -7.88 11.50
CA ALA A 123 5.97 -7.23 11.50
C ALA A 123 5.35 -7.25 12.92
N ASP A 124 4.71 -6.14 13.32
CA ASP A 124 4.18 -5.98 14.68
C ASP A 124 2.99 -6.92 14.97
N ALA A 125 2.21 -7.24 13.95
CA ALA A 125 1.12 -8.18 14.07
C ALA A 125 0.94 -9.01 12.78
N ILE A 126 0.67 -10.31 12.97
CA ILE A 126 0.34 -11.23 11.90
C ILE A 126 -1.10 -11.73 12.07
N VAL A 127 -1.88 -11.58 11.02
CA VAL A 127 -3.27 -12.04 10.97
C VAL A 127 -3.37 -13.17 9.93
N ARG A 128 -3.71 -14.38 10.37
CA ARG A 128 -4.01 -15.45 9.43
C ARG A 128 -5.39 -15.19 8.82
N ALA A 129 -5.42 -14.91 7.52
CA ALA A 129 -6.63 -14.61 6.76
C ALA A 129 -6.61 -15.34 5.41
N PRO A 130 -6.93 -16.65 5.38
CA PRO A 130 -7.08 -17.39 4.14
C PRO A 130 -8.13 -16.73 3.26
N TYR A 131 -7.81 -16.56 1.97
CA TYR A 131 -8.61 -15.78 1.03
C TYR A 131 -8.77 -14.29 1.38
N GLY A 132 -7.87 -13.74 2.21
CA GLY A 132 -7.95 -12.36 2.71
C GLY A 132 -7.81 -11.28 1.64
N ALA A 133 -7.31 -11.59 0.44
CA ALA A 133 -7.26 -10.69 -0.69
C ALA A 133 -8.47 -10.81 -1.64
N HIS A 134 -9.38 -11.80 -1.42
CA HIS A 134 -10.59 -11.93 -2.25
C HIS A 134 -11.42 -10.63 -2.20
N PRO A 135 -11.97 -10.16 -3.33
CA PRO A 135 -12.07 -10.78 -4.66
C PRO A 135 -10.86 -10.62 -5.59
N PHE A 136 -9.77 -10.02 -5.12
CA PHE A 136 -8.52 -9.95 -5.87
C PHE A 136 -7.74 -11.26 -5.75
N TYR A 137 -6.53 -11.31 -6.30
CA TYR A 137 -5.70 -12.51 -6.29
C TYR A 137 -4.72 -12.54 -5.10
N SER A 138 -4.34 -13.73 -4.69
CA SER A 138 -3.15 -13.97 -3.87
C SER A 138 -2.23 -14.93 -4.61
N ARG A 139 -1.03 -14.44 -4.97
CA ARG A 139 -0.09 -15.18 -5.83
C ARG A 139 0.26 -16.53 -5.22
N GLY A 140 0.04 -17.60 -5.99
CA GLY A 140 0.29 -18.99 -5.56
C GLY A 140 -0.83 -19.62 -4.72
N PHE A 141 -1.89 -18.89 -4.42
CA PHE A 141 -3.05 -19.37 -3.67
C PHE A 141 -4.32 -19.38 -4.51
N TYR A 142 -4.71 -18.26 -5.08
CA TYR A 142 -5.91 -18.13 -5.91
C TYR A 142 -5.82 -16.98 -6.90
N VAL A 143 -6.64 -17.05 -7.93
CA VAL A 143 -6.77 -16.02 -8.95
C VAL A 143 -7.89 -15.05 -8.59
N GLN A 144 -7.91 -13.93 -9.28
CA GLN A 144 -8.95 -12.90 -9.12
C GLN A 144 -10.33 -13.43 -9.52
N ASP A 145 -11.34 -13.14 -8.70
CA ASP A 145 -12.75 -13.46 -8.96
C ASP A 145 -13.42 -12.31 -9.73
N ASN A 146 -13.32 -12.39 -11.06
CA ASN A 146 -13.87 -11.36 -11.94
C ASN A 146 -15.41 -11.29 -11.90
N ASP A 147 -16.08 -12.42 -11.64
CA ASP A 147 -17.53 -12.42 -11.53
C ASP A 147 -18.00 -11.69 -10.28
N HIS A 148 -17.31 -11.89 -9.17
CA HIS A 148 -17.58 -11.16 -7.93
C HIS A 148 -17.29 -9.66 -8.07
N LEU A 149 -16.18 -9.29 -8.71
CA LEU A 149 -15.85 -7.88 -8.98
C LEU A 149 -16.91 -7.21 -9.88
N ARG A 150 -17.43 -7.93 -10.87
CA ARG A 150 -18.51 -7.44 -11.72
C ARG A 150 -19.79 -7.20 -10.92
N LEU A 151 -20.19 -8.13 -10.04
CA LEU A 151 -21.36 -7.95 -9.16
C LEU A 151 -21.23 -6.69 -8.29
N TYR A 152 -20.05 -6.48 -7.68
CA TYR A 152 -19.79 -5.27 -6.90
C TYR A 152 -19.89 -4.00 -7.75
N THR A 153 -19.25 -4.00 -8.92
CA THR A 153 -19.24 -2.83 -9.82
C THR A 153 -20.63 -2.47 -10.29
N GLU A 154 -21.44 -3.47 -10.65
CA GLU A 154 -22.85 -3.26 -11.05
C GLU A 154 -23.67 -2.65 -9.90
N ALA A 155 -23.54 -3.17 -8.68
CA ALA A 155 -24.22 -2.65 -7.50
C ALA A 155 -23.78 -1.23 -7.12
N ALA A 156 -22.47 -0.96 -7.18
CA ALA A 156 -21.89 0.36 -6.88
C ALA A 156 -22.28 1.39 -7.94
N THR A 157 -22.29 1.03 -9.23
CA THR A 157 -22.72 1.90 -10.32
C THR A 157 -24.20 2.24 -10.20
N ALA A 158 -25.05 1.25 -9.90
CA ALA A 158 -26.48 1.49 -9.68
C ALA A 158 -26.74 2.44 -8.51
N ALA A 159 -25.98 2.33 -7.43
CA ALA A 159 -26.08 3.25 -6.29
C ALA A 159 -25.61 4.68 -6.64
N ALA A 160 -24.49 4.82 -7.33
CA ALA A 160 -23.88 6.12 -7.61
C ALA A 160 -24.54 6.89 -8.77
N GLN A 161 -24.91 6.20 -9.84
CA GLN A 161 -25.38 6.83 -11.08
C GLN A 161 -26.88 6.78 -11.24
N ASP A 162 -27.52 5.68 -10.81
CA ASP A 162 -28.97 5.47 -11.00
C ASP A 162 -29.80 5.82 -9.77
N GLY A 163 -29.16 6.24 -8.67
CA GLY A 163 -29.84 6.57 -7.42
C GLY A 163 -30.51 5.37 -6.74
N ARG A 164 -29.94 4.15 -6.91
CA ARG A 164 -30.47 2.88 -6.35
C ARG A 164 -29.55 2.33 -5.25
N PRO A 165 -29.41 2.98 -4.08
CA PRO A 165 -28.51 2.58 -3.00
C PRO A 165 -28.85 1.21 -2.41
N GLU A 166 -30.08 0.74 -2.56
CA GLU A 166 -30.52 -0.57 -2.08
C GLU A 166 -29.76 -1.74 -2.72
N GLN A 167 -29.28 -1.60 -3.96
CA GLN A 167 -28.49 -2.64 -4.62
C GLN A 167 -27.12 -2.80 -3.98
N LEU A 168 -26.43 -1.70 -3.69
CA LEU A 168 -25.16 -1.73 -2.98
C LEU A 168 -25.35 -2.23 -1.53
N HIS A 169 -26.43 -1.80 -0.86
CA HIS A 169 -26.74 -2.26 0.48
C HIS A 169 -27.01 -3.78 0.52
N ALA A 170 -27.74 -4.30 -0.44
CA ALA A 170 -27.99 -5.74 -0.57
C ALA A 170 -26.67 -6.52 -0.76
N TYR A 171 -25.80 -6.03 -1.66
CA TYR A 171 -24.47 -6.62 -1.88
C TYR A 171 -23.64 -6.64 -0.59
N LEU A 172 -23.50 -5.48 0.11
CA LEU A 172 -22.74 -5.39 1.35
C LEU A 172 -23.30 -6.30 2.44
N THR A 173 -24.64 -6.41 2.55
CA THR A 173 -25.28 -7.30 3.53
C THR A 173 -25.00 -8.78 3.25
N GLN A 174 -24.90 -9.15 1.98
CA GLN A 174 -24.65 -10.54 1.57
C GLN A 174 -23.18 -10.94 1.72
N TYR A 175 -22.23 -10.08 1.36
CA TYR A 175 -20.83 -10.43 1.18
C TYR A 175 -19.88 -9.82 2.22
N CYS A 176 -20.26 -8.74 2.92
CA CYS A 176 -19.42 -8.03 3.89
C CYS A 176 -19.95 -8.20 5.32
N ARG A 177 -19.91 -9.44 5.85
CA ARG A 177 -20.35 -9.77 7.21
C ARG A 177 -19.17 -9.94 8.16
#